data_874bfcfabaf8ae56e9fc2fe7cfbcb1fc
#
_entry.id   874bfcfabaf8ae56e9fc2fe7cfbcb1fc
#
_cell.length_a   1.000
_cell.length_b   1.000
_cell.length_c   1.000
_cell.angle_alpha   90.00
_cell.angle_beta   90.00
_cell.angle_gamma   90.00
#
_symmetry.space_group_name_H-M   'P 1'
#
loop_
_entity.id
_entity.type
_entity.pdbx_description
1 polymer ?
#
loop_
_entity_poly.entity_id
_entity_poly.type
_entity_poly.pdbx_seq_one_letter_code
_entity_poly.pdbx_strand_id
1 'polypeptide(L)'
;MPIVRIAYRLVRAHWALFVIYVVVFSISGALMGASVGGSGSSYEPVRPTAAVIDRDGSTLSRAIAAELARTCELVEVEDSTFALQEAAANGFASYVLVIPEGYGRELVETARTGADAPGLECIVSYMSAQGSLVNRRVCAYAQELYALTAAGFSEAEAVAMTDEASAENAIVVPIKTDTTGIPTGYLVYCQFALYALFGGVCVIVGTGLNSLRQDDVRRRIGASPVAASSHSLQIVMAILLCGVAVWAINAGVGLALYHGELSQTVPTFIGLMLVILFALMLLGTAFGFLVWQLGVRHELIHAIGNISAMVLTFLGGTWISIDHFDPTVRAVAQFTPGYWAVDAMQALARATEIDAALVSEVAANTGVVLLFAAALAAAGLAVGAARRGVEARAA
;
A
#
# COMPACT_ATOMS: atom_id res chain seq x y z
N MET A 1 3.73 -30.65 28.48
CA MET A 1 3.48 -30.39 27.05
C MET A 1 4.80 -29.93 26.40
N PRO A 2 5.53 -30.81 25.70
CA PRO A 2 6.84 -30.45 25.12
C PRO A 2 6.75 -29.43 24.00
N ILE A 3 5.70 -29.47 23.17
CA ILE A 3 5.49 -28.59 22.02
C ILE A 3 5.42 -27.13 22.42
N VAL A 4 4.59 -26.77 23.40
CA VAL A 4 4.42 -25.39 23.89
C VAL A 4 5.74 -24.87 24.46
N ARG A 5 6.52 -25.74 25.14
CA ARG A 5 7.83 -25.37 25.70
C ARG A 5 8.85 -25.10 24.59
N ILE A 6 8.82 -25.86 23.51
CA ILE A 6 9.70 -25.63 22.34
C ILE A 6 9.31 -24.31 21.68
N ALA A 7 8.03 -24.09 21.39
CA ALA A 7 7.55 -22.84 20.80
C ALA A 7 7.91 -21.63 21.68
N TYR A 8 7.67 -21.71 23.00
CA TYR A 8 8.03 -20.64 23.94
C TYR A 8 9.52 -20.33 23.96
N ARG A 9 10.38 -21.35 23.96
CA ARG A 9 11.85 -21.17 23.88
C ARG A 9 12.27 -20.52 22.58
N LEU A 10 11.64 -20.90 21.47
CA LEU A 10 11.90 -20.35 20.15
C LEU A 10 11.52 -18.85 20.09
N VAL A 11 10.34 -18.51 20.55
CA VAL A 11 9.87 -17.12 20.66
C VAL A 11 10.80 -16.30 21.58
N ARG A 12 11.16 -16.84 22.74
CA ARG A 12 12.03 -16.16 23.69
C ARG A 12 13.46 -15.96 23.15
N ALA A 13 13.98 -16.94 22.41
CA ALA A 13 15.32 -16.84 21.81
C ALA A 13 15.38 -15.79 20.67
N HIS A 14 14.27 -15.59 19.98
CA HIS A 14 14.18 -14.68 18.82
C HIS A 14 13.13 -13.57 19.03
N TRP A 15 12.87 -13.17 20.28
CA TRP A 15 11.85 -12.19 20.63
C TRP A 15 11.99 -10.86 19.85
N ALA A 16 13.24 -10.43 19.59
CA ALA A 16 13.51 -9.22 18.83
C ALA A 16 12.95 -9.30 17.38
N LEU A 17 13.01 -10.47 16.75
CA LEU A 17 12.42 -10.66 15.42
C LEU A 17 10.89 -10.56 15.47
N PHE A 18 10.26 -11.16 16.49
CA PHE A 18 8.82 -11.02 16.70
C PHE A 18 8.43 -9.54 16.86
N VAL A 19 9.17 -8.80 17.68
CA VAL A 19 8.90 -7.38 17.90
C VAL A 19 9.08 -6.60 16.59
N ILE A 20 10.17 -6.79 15.87
CA ILE A 20 10.43 -6.07 14.63
C ILE A 20 9.34 -6.35 13.60
N TYR A 21 9.08 -7.62 13.28
CA TYR A 21 8.14 -7.95 12.21
C TYR A 21 6.68 -7.70 12.58
N VAL A 22 6.29 -7.89 13.83
CA VAL A 22 4.90 -7.65 14.25
C VAL A 22 4.69 -6.16 14.53
N VAL A 23 5.53 -5.53 15.37
CA VAL A 23 5.31 -4.15 15.80
C VAL A 23 5.58 -3.15 14.68
N VAL A 24 6.74 -3.24 13.99
CA VAL A 24 7.09 -2.27 12.94
C VAL A 24 6.10 -2.33 11.78
N PHE A 25 5.77 -3.53 11.30
CA PHE A 25 4.84 -3.65 10.17
C PHE A 25 3.38 -3.38 10.56
N SER A 26 2.96 -3.68 11.79
CA SER A 26 1.64 -3.25 12.29
C SER A 26 1.55 -1.73 12.41
N ILE A 27 2.59 -1.05 12.91
CA ILE A 27 2.63 0.42 12.97
C ILE A 27 2.63 1.01 11.56
N SER A 28 3.46 0.48 10.65
CA SER A 28 3.49 0.96 9.26
C SER A 28 2.13 0.80 8.56
N GLY A 29 1.49 -0.36 8.73
CA GLY A 29 0.15 -0.60 8.20
C GLY A 29 -0.91 0.32 8.83
N ALA A 30 -0.81 0.58 10.13
CA ALA A 30 -1.71 1.50 10.83
C ALA A 30 -1.54 2.95 10.36
N LEU A 31 -0.30 3.42 10.18
CA LEU A 31 -0.01 4.77 9.67
C LEU A 31 -0.51 4.93 8.24
N MET A 32 -0.23 3.94 7.37
CA MET A 32 -0.75 3.96 5.99
C MET A 32 -2.28 3.88 5.96
N GLY A 33 -2.87 3.02 6.77
CA GLY A 33 -4.33 2.91 6.87
C GLY A 33 -4.96 4.20 7.37
N ALA A 34 -4.38 4.86 8.35
CA ALA A 34 -4.84 6.15 8.84
C ALA A 34 -4.72 7.27 7.80
N SER A 35 -3.65 7.26 6.98
CA SER A 35 -3.45 8.27 5.94
C SER A 35 -4.47 8.15 4.79
N VAL A 36 -4.97 6.94 4.53
CA VAL A 36 -5.94 6.66 3.46
C VAL A 36 -7.38 6.61 4.01
N GLY A 37 -7.55 6.08 5.23
CA GLY A 37 -8.85 5.92 5.90
C GLY A 37 -9.36 7.16 6.62
N GLY A 38 -8.58 8.23 6.72
CA GLY A 38 -8.88 9.46 7.45
C GLY A 38 -10.00 10.35 6.87
N SER A 39 -10.88 9.81 6.06
CA SER A 39 -12.13 10.50 5.69
C SER A 39 -13.12 10.41 6.84
N GLY A 40 -12.91 11.23 7.85
CA GLY A 40 -14.00 11.68 8.68
C GLY A 40 -15.12 12.26 7.80
N SER A 41 -16.33 12.29 8.30
CA SER A 41 -17.57 12.72 7.67
C SER A 41 -17.59 14.18 7.15
N SER A 42 -16.46 14.87 7.13
CA SER A 42 -16.27 16.21 6.58
C SER A 42 -15.16 16.18 5.52
N TYR A 43 -15.52 16.54 4.31
CA TYR A 43 -14.52 16.89 3.29
C TYR A 43 -13.83 18.18 3.75
N GLU A 44 -12.60 18.08 4.22
CA GLU A 44 -11.73 19.24 4.39
C GLU A 44 -10.94 19.44 3.09
N PRO A 45 -11.13 20.55 2.39
CA PRO A 45 -10.35 20.84 1.21
C PRO A 45 -8.88 20.99 1.60
N VAL A 46 -8.05 20.05 1.18
CA VAL A 46 -6.60 20.17 1.33
C VAL A 46 -6.13 21.33 0.46
N ARG A 47 -5.40 22.29 1.04
CA ARG A 47 -4.75 23.37 0.30
C ARG A 47 -3.39 22.87 -0.18
N PRO A 48 -3.23 22.60 -1.50
CA PRO A 48 -1.94 22.20 -2.04
C PRO A 48 -0.95 23.37 -1.99
N THR A 49 0.34 23.06 -1.85
CA THR A 49 1.39 24.06 -1.98
C THR A 49 1.58 24.43 -3.45
N ALA A 50 1.65 25.71 -3.77
CA ALA A 50 1.89 26.20 -5.13
C ALA A 50 2.83 27.40 -5.14
N ALA A 51 3.59 27.55 -6.22
CA ALA A 51 4.37 28.75 -6.50
C ALA A 51 3.81 29.45 -7.74
N VAL A 52 3.82 30.76 -7.75
CA VAL A 52 3.44 31.59 -8.91
C VAL A 52 4.50 32.62 -9.22
N ILE A 53 4.89 32.66 -10.48
CA ILE A 53 5.82 33.66 -11.02
C ILE A 53 5.02 34.45 -12.08
N ASP A 54 4.57 35.63 -11.72
CA ASP A 54 3.88 36.53 -12.65
C ASP A 54 4.87 37.55 -13.22
N ARG A 55 5.28 37.32 -14.49
CA ARG A 55 6.17 38.22 -15.22
C ARG A 55 5.41 39.26 -16.04
N ASP A 56 4.08 39.10 -16.17
CA ASP A 56 3.25 40.00 -16.97
C ASP A 56 2.71 41.18 -16.15
N GLY A 57 2.23 40.94 -14.94
CA GLY A 57 1.68 41.97 -14.05
C GLY A 57 0.43 42.67 -14.55
N SER A 58 -0.27 42.15 -15.58
CA SER A 58 -1.53 42.70 -16.08
C SER A 58 -2.71 42.43 -15.13
N THR A 59 -3.86 43.01 -15.45
CA THR A 59 -5.11 42.75 -14.71
C THR A 59 -5.48 41.27 -14.74
N LEU A 60 -5.33 40.64 -15.93
CA LEU A 60 -5.69 39.24 -16.15
C LEU A 60 -4.70 38.27 -15.48
N SER A 61 -3.37 38.55 -15.58
CA SER A 61 -2.37 37.71 -14.92
C SER A 61 -2.49 37.73 -13.41
N ARG A 62 -2.72 38.91 -12.84
CA ARG A 62 -2.95 39.07 -11.38
C ARG A 62 -4.21 38.36 -10.92
N ALA A 63 -5.26 38.31 -11.74
CA ALA A 63 -6.47 37.57 -11.39
C ALA A 63 -6.19 36.05 -11.34
N ILE A 64 -5.45 35.50 -12.28
CA ILE A 64 -5.03 34.08 -12.28
C ILE A 64 -4.15 33.78 -11.04
N ALA A 65 -3.20 34.66 -10.73
CA ALA A 65 -2.36 34.49 -9.54
C ALA A 65 -3.17 34.58 -8.25
N ALA A 66 -4.19 35.48 -8.16
CA ALA A 66 -5.08 35.60 -7.02
C ALA A 66 -5.97 34.35 -6.83
N GLU A 67 -6.46 33.73 -7.92
CA GLU A 67 -7.20 32.49 -7.85
C GLU A 67 -6.32 31.37 -7.26
N LEU A 68 -5.06 31.29 -7.65
CA LEU A 68 -4.13 30.32 -7.08
C LEU A 68 -3.91 30.59 -5.58
N ALA A 69 -3.77 31.85 -5.17
CA ALA A 69 -3.61 32.24 -3.77
C ALA A 69 -4.84 31.91 -2.89
N ARG A 70 -6.04 31.96 -3.47
CA ARG A 70 -7.29 31.58 -2.76
C ARG A 70 -7.36 30.09 -2.47
N THR A 71 -6.81 29.25 -3.36
CA THR A 71 -7.04 27.81 -3.35
C THR A 71 -5.84 27.01 -2.86
N CYS A 72 -4.65 27.61 -2.90
CA CYS A 72 -3.39 26.98 -2.54
C CYS A 72 -2.68 27.75 -1.41
N GLU A 73 -1.76 27.07 -0.77
CA GLU A 73 -0.75 27.69 0.09
C GLU A 73 0.43 28.11 -0.79
N LEU A 74 0.61 29.43 -0.91
CA LEU A 74 1.69 29.94 -1.76
C LEU A 74 3.04 29.83 -1.06
N VAL A 75 4.01 29.29 -1.81
CA VAL A 75 5.43 29.22 -1.42
C VAL A 75 6.25 30.13 -2.33
N GLU A 76 7.17 30.89 -1.73
CA GLU A 76 8.08 31.73 -2.49
C GLU A 76 9.21 30.88 -3.07
N VAL A 77 9.41 30.99 -4.38
CA VAL A 77 10.49 30.32 -5.11
C VAL A 77 11.19 31.35 -5.99
N GLU A 78 12.52 31.27 -6.07
CA GLU A 78 13.32 32.15 -6.92
C GLU A 78 12.95 31.94 -8.40
N ASP A 79 12.82 33.04 -9.15
CA ASP A 79 12.54 33.00 -10.59
C ASP A 79 13.78 32.56 -11.40
N SER A 80 14.13 31.30 -11.22
CA SER A 80 15.16 30.63 -12.01
C SER A 80 14.67 29.24 -12.42
N THR A 81 15.01 28.82 -13.63
CA THR A 81 14.59 27.51 -14.14
C THR A 81 14.97 26.37 -13.21
N PHE A 82 16.14 26.46 -12.60
CA PHE A 82 16.62 25.44 -11.67
C PHE A 82 15.79 25.41 -10.38
N ALA A 83 15.55 26.57 -9.75
CA ALA A 83 14.78 26.64 -8.49
C ALA A 83 13.33 26.20 -8.67
N LEU A 84 12.71 26.56 -9.81
CA LEU A 84 11.33 26.14 -10.13
C LEU A 84 11.21 24.63 -10.34
N GLN A 85 12.18 24.03 -11.05
CA GLN A 85 12.21 22.57 -11.25
C GLN A 85 12.53 21.85 -9.94
N GLU A 86 13.45 22.35 -9.14
CA GLU A 86 13.82 21.78 -7.84
C GLU A 86 12.64 21.80 -6.86
N ALA A 87 11.90 22.91 -6.79
CA ALA A 87 10.72 23.04 -5.93
C ALA A 87 9.64 21.98 -6.26
N ALA A 88 9.39 21.73 -7.55
CA ALA A 88 8.45 20.71 -7.99
C ALA A 88 8.99 19.29 -7.78
N ALA A 89 10.27 19.04 -8.04
CA ALA A 89 10.90 17.72 -7.93
C ALA A 89 11.01 17.25 -6.47
N ASN A 90 11.31 18.16 -5.56
CA ASN A 90 11.43 17.86 -4.11
C ASN A 90 10.08 17.89 -3.37
N GLY A 91 8.97 18.18 -4.08
CA GLY A 91 7.64 18.25 -3.47
C GLY A 91 7.42 19.49 -2.59
N PHE A 92 8.32 20.50 -2.66
CA PHE A 92 8.17 21.76 -1.95
C PHE A 92 6.99 22.57 -2.49
N ALA A 93 6.80 22.53 -3.82
CA ALA A 93 5.58 23.00 -4.49
C ALA A 93 4.94 21.87 -5.29
N SER A 94 3.66 21.61 -5.04
CA SER A 94 2.88 20.63 -5.82
C SER A 94 2.59 21.12 -7.25
N TYR A 95 2.58 22.46 -7.43
CA TYR A 95 2.31 23.12 -8.69
C TYR A 95 3.11 24.42 -8.78
N VAL A 96 3.73 24.67 -9.91
CA VAL A 96 4.43 25.93 -10.21
C VAL A 96 3.82 26.51 -11.47
N LEU A 97 3.33 27.75 -11.37
CA LEU A 97 2.77 28.51 -12.48
C LEU A 97 3.74 29.64 -12.87
N VAL A 98 4.07 29.71 -14.15
CA VAL A 98 4.82 30.84 -14.70
C VAL A 98 3.93 31.52 -15.75
N ILE A 99 3.59 32.78 -15.51
CA ILE A 99 2.82 33.61 -16.45
C ILE A 99 3.83 34.43 -17.24
N PRO A 100 3.98 34.21 -18.55
CA PRO A 100 4.98 34.92 -19.36
C PRO A 100 4.63 36.40 -19.54
N GLU A 101 5.64 37.21 -19.80
CA GLU A 101 5.47 38.64 -20.12
C GLU A 101 4.61 38.81 -21.38
N GLY A 102 3.63 39.71 -21.33
CA GLY A 102 2.72 39.97 -22.44
C GLY A 102 1.48 39.07 -22.51
N TYR A 103 1.34 38.10 -21.58
CA TYR A 103 0.24 37.15 -21.56
C TYR A 103 -1.15 37.80 -21.63
N GLY A 104 -1.42 38.85 -20.82
CA GLY A 104 -2.71 39.51 -20.78
C GLY A 104 -3.06 40.20 -22.12
N ARG A 105 -2.05 40.79 -22.77
CA ARG A 105 -2.21 41.41 -24.09
C ARG A 105 -2.50 40.36 -25.16
N GLU A 106 -1.77 39.27 -25.14
CA GLU A 106 -1.96 38.17 -26.09
C GLU A 106 -3.33 37.53 -25.93
N LEU A 107 -3.80 37.35 -24.69
CA LEU A 107 -5.11 36.81 -24.39
C LEU A 107 -6.23 37.70 -24.97
N VAL A 108 -6.13 39.02 -24.81
CA VAL A 108 -7.10 39.95 -25.37
C VAL A 108 -7.07 39.97 -26.89
N GLU A 109 -5.87 39.90 -27.50
CA GLU A 109 -5.71 39.89 -28.97
C GLU A 109 -6.25 38.57 -29.57
N THR A 110 -5.91 37.43 -29.02
CA THR A 110 -6.40 36.12 -29.48
C THR A 110 -7.90 36.00 -29.30
N ALA A 111 -8.45 36.52 -28.18
CA ALA A 111 -9.89 36.54 -27.92
C ALA A 111 -10.66 37.38 -29.00
N ARG A 112 -10.09 38.50 -29.43
CA ARG A 112 -10.70 39.36 -30.47
C ARG A 112 -10.64 38.75 -31.84
N THR A 113 -9.59 38.00 -32.13
CA THR A 113 -9.38 37.37 -33.46
C THR A 113 -10.01 35.99 -33.59
N GLY A 114 -10.46 35.41 -32.48
CA GLY A 114 -10.97 34.04 -32.40
C GLY A 114 -9.87 32.97 -32.56
N ALA A 115 -8.61 33.34 -32.32
CA ALA A 115 -7.48 32.40 -32.28
C ALA A 115 -7.49 31.61 -30.98
N ASP A 116 -6.65 30.58 -30.88
CA ASP A 116 -6.53 29.78 -29.64
C ASP A 116 -6.01 30.62 -28.46
N ALA A 117 -6.50 30.33 -27.26
CA ALA A 117 -6.07 31.00 -26.04
C ALA A 117 -4.55 30.78 -25.80
N PRO A 118 -3.81 31.80 -25.32
CA PRO A 118 -2.39 31.64 -25.01
C PRO A 118 -2.17 30.61 -23.92
N GLY A 119 -1.10 29.81 -24.08
CA GLY A 119 -0.73 28.77 -23.10
C GLY A 119 -0.09 29.37 -21.86
N LEU A 120 -0.40 28.76 -20.71
CA LEU A 120 0.30 29.00 -19.46
C LEU A 120 1.43 27.98 -19.28
N GLU A 121 2.59 28.43 -18.83
CA GLU A 121 3.67 27.53 -18.51
C GLU A 121 3.50 27.00 -17.08
N CYS A 122 3.51 25.69 -16.90
CA CYS A 122 3.37 25.10 -15.59
C CYS A 122 4.30 23.92 -15.39
N ILE A 123 4.72 23.71 -14.14
CA ILE A 123 5.44 22.52 -13.70
C ILE A 123 4.59 21.84 -12.62
N VAL A 124 4.20 20.59 -12.90
CA VAL A 124 3.40 19.78 -11.98
C VAL A 124 4.32 18.77 -11.30
N SER A 125 4.29 18.75 -9.95
CA SER A 125 5.05 17.75 -9.22
C SER A 125 4.49 16.35 -9.47
N TYR A 126 5.35 15.40 -9.79
CA TYR A 126 4.99 13.99 -9.94
C TYR A 126 4.77 13.30 -8.58
N MET A 127 5.14 13.94 -7.49
CA MET A 127 5.01 13.41 -6.12
C MET A 127 3.58 13.53 -5.56
N SER A 128 2.74 14.35 -6.19
CA SER A 128 1.40 14.64 -5.68
C SER A 128 0.36 14.74 -6.82
N ALA A 129 -0.76 14.03 -6.67
CA ALA A 129 -1.90 14.19 -7.58
C ALA A 129 -2.56 15.57 -7.47
N GLN A 130 -2.31 16.30 -6.39
CA GLN A 130 -2.89 17.62 -6.12
C GLN A 130 -2.47 18.66 -7.16
N GLY A 131 -1.22 18.61 -7.64
CA GLY A 131 -0.72 19.50 -8.68
C GLY A 131 -1.54 19.45 -9.97
N SER A 132 -1.97 18.27 -10.37
CA SER A 132 -2.84 18.09 -11.56
C SER A 132 -4.24 18.70 -11.38
N LEU A 133 -4.79 18.65 -10.15
CA LEU A 133 -6.06 19.28 -9.83
C LEU A 133 -5.95 20.80 -9.87
N VAL A 134 -4.87 21.36 -9.31
CA VAL A 134 -4.56 22.79 -9.38
C VAL A 134 -4.42 23.25 -10.81
N ASN A 135 -3.64 22.52 -11.64
CA ASN A 135 -3.50 22.84 -13.07
C ASN A 135 -4.84 22.89 -13.79
N ARG A 136 -5.71 21.90 -13.56
CA ARG A 136 -7.04 21.89 -14.20
C ARG A 136 -7.87 23.12 -13.78
N ARG A 137 -7.80 23.53 -12.50
CA ARG A 137 -8.52 24.69 -11.99
C ARG A 137 -7.99 26.00 -12.60
N VAL A 138 -6.66 26.17 -12.66
CA VAL A 138 -6.02 27.33 -13.26
C VAL A 138 -6.36 27.42 -14.75
N CYS A 139 -6.29 26.30 -15.49
CA CYS A 139 -6.67 26.27 -16.89
C CYS A 139 -8.15 26.61 -17.11
N ALA A 140 -9.06 26.12 -16.25
CA ALA A 140 -10.48 26.44 -16.36
C ALA A 140 -10.74 27.93 -16.12
N TYR A 141 -10.11 28.52 -15.09
CA TYR A 141 -10.19 29.95 -14.82
C TYR A 141 -9.67 30.80 -15.97
N ALA A 142 -8.51 30.44 -16.54
CA ALA A 142 -7.93 31.13 -17.68
C ALA A 142 -8.81 31.02 -18.95
N GLN A 143 -9.42 29.85 -19.17
CA GLN A 143 -10.37 29.65 -20.29
C GLN A 143 -11.65 30.47 -20.13
N GLU A 144 -12.15 30.63 -18.92
CA GLU A 144 -13.33 31.46 -18.65
C GLU A 144 -13.04 32.94 -18.88
N LEU A 145 -11.89 33.44 -18.41
CA LEU A 145 -11.40 34.78 -18.72
C LEU A 145 -11.32 35.02 -20.24
N TYR A 146 -10.76 34.04 -20.95
CA TYR A 146 -10.67 34.10 -22.42
C TYR A 146 -12.06 34.16 -23.06
N ALA A 147 -13.00 33.29 -22.63
CA ALA A 147 -14.35 33.23 -23.21
C ALA A 147 -15.13 34.53 -22.98
N LEU A 148 -15.06 35.13 -21.78
CA LEU A 148 -15.71 36.40 -21.48
C LEU A 148 -15.08 37.57 -22.25
N THR A 149 -13.75 37.58 -22.38
CA THR A 149 -13.05 38.57 -23.23
C THR A 149 -13.44 38.44 -24.67
N ALA A 150 -13.55 37.22 -25.21
CA ALA A 150 -14.02 36.96 -26.60
C ALA A 150 -15.50 37.35 -26.78
N ALA A 151 -16.32 37.27 -25.74
CA ALA A 151 -17.71 37.75 -25.77
C ALA A 151 -17.83 39.29 -25.74
N GLY A 152 -16.71 40.02 -25.59
CA GLY A 152 -16.64 41.47 -25.68
C GLY A 152 -16.72 42.21 -24.36
N PHE A 153 -16.63 41.50 -23.23
CA PHE A 153 -16.52 42.12 -21.90
C PHE A 153 -15.16 42.79 -21.70
N SER A 154 -15.10 43.84 -20.93
CA SER A 154 -13.83 44.45 -20.52
C SER A 154 -13.06 43.53 -19.59
N GLU A 155 -11.74 43.71 -19.50
CA GLU A 155 -10.88 42.88 -18.62
C GLU A 155 -11.38 42.87 -17.14
N ALA A 156 -11.83 44.03 -16.63
CA ALA A 156 -12.33 44.15 -15.27
C ALA A 156 -13.66 43.42 -15.06
N GLU A 157 -14.58 43.50 -16.07
CA GLU A 157 -15.85 42.77 -16.03
C GLU A 157 -15.62 41.24 -16.16
N ALA A 158 -14.74 40.81 -17.05
CA ALA A 158 -14.38 39.41 -17.23
C ALA A 158 -13.81 38.82 -15.93
N VAL A 159 -12.88 39.53 -15.27
CA VAL A 159 -12.33 39.12 -13.98
C VAL A 159 -13.42 39.04 -12.93
N ALA A 160 -14.28 40.06 -12.80
CA ALA A 160 -15.32 40.07 -11.78
C ALA A 160 -16.33 38.91 -11.94
N MET A 161 -16.73 38.62 -13.20
CA MET A 161 -17.63 37.49 -13.49
C MET A 161 -17.00 36.13 -13.25
N THR A 162 -15.73 35.95 -13.65
CA THR A 162 -14.98 34.70 -13.42
C THR A 162 -14.75 34.49 -11.91
N ASP A 163 -14.45 35.55 -11.16
CA ASP A 163 -14.28 35.49 -9.71
C ASP A 163 -15.60 35.10 -9.00
N GLU A 164 -16.73 35.62 -9.45
CA GLU A 164 -18.04 35.26 -8.93
C GLU A 164 -18.35 33.78 -9.20
N ALA A 165 -18.16 33.34 -10.45
CA ALA A 165 -18.36 31.94 -10.81
C ALA A 165 -17.40 30.98 -10.06
N SER A 166 -16.14 31.37 -9.91
CA SER A 166 -15.12 30.59 -9.19
C SER A 166 -15.37 30.54 -7.67
N ALA A 167 -16.06 31.54 -7.09
CA ALA A 167 -16.42 31.58 -5.68
C ALA A 167 -17.59 30.66 -5.33
N GLU A 168 -18.36 30.23 -6.34
CA GLU A 168 -19.48 29.32 -6.14
C GLU A 168 -18.97 27.93 -5.79
N ASN A 169 -18.91 27.65 -4.49
CA ASN A 169 -18.47 26.36 -4.00
C ASN A 169 -19.53 25.29 -4.31
N ALA A 170 -19.15 24.29 -5.09
CA ALA A 170 -19.97 23.10 -5.24
C ALA A 170 -20.23 22.49 -3.85
N ILE A 171 -21.51 22.27 -3.53
CA ILE A 171 -21.89 21.55 -2.31
C ILE A 171 -21.43 20.10 -2.50
N VAL A 172 -20.29 19.76 -1.93
CA VAL A 172 -19.83 18.37 -1.90
C VAL A 172 -20.62 17.66 -0.80
N VAL A 173 -21.64 16.92 -1.20
CA VAL A 173 -22.32 15.99 -0.31
C VAL A 173 -21.56 14.67 -0.38
N PRO A 174 -20.87 14.26 0.70
CA PRO A 174 -20.27 12.94 0.75
C PRO A 174 -21.39 11.91 0.56
N ILE A 175 -21.29 11.10 -0.47
CA ILE A 175 -22.18 9.94 -0.61
C ILE A 175 -21.78 9.01 0.55
N LYS A 176 -22.54 9.04 1.63
CA LYS A 176 -22.46 7.99 2.64
C LYS A 176 -22.97 6.73 1.98
N THR A 177 -22.06 5.98 1.41
CA THR A 177 -22.34 4.60 1.08
C THR A 177 -22.42 3.91 2.44
N ASP A 178 -23.59 3.41 2.81
CA ASP A 178 -23.75 2.50 3.95
C ASP A 178 -23.03 1.20 3.58
N THR A 179 -21.70 1.28 3.48
CA THR A 179 -20.86 0.11 3.22
C THR A 179 -20.77 -0.65 4.53
N THR A 180 -21.53 -1.71 4.64
CA THR A 180 -21.37 -2.76 5.64
C THR A 180 -20.08 -3.57 5.41
N GLY A 181 -19.32 -3.20 4.39
CA GLY A 181 -18.06 -3.82 3.95
C GLY A 181 -16.85 -3.43 4.80
N ILE A 182 -15.68 -3.85 4.36
CA ILE A 182 -14.40 -3.60 5.04
C ILE A 182 -13.98 -2.13 4.91
N PRO A 183 -13.73 -1.40 6.02
CA PRO A 183 -13.22 -0.04 5.98
C PRO A 183 -11.87 0.05 5.27
N THR A 184 -11.67 1.10 4.47
CA THR A 184 -10.45 1.29 3.66
C THR A 184 -9.18 1.29 4.52
N GLY A 185 -9.21 1.94 5.68
CA GLY A 185 -8.06 1.94 6.60
C GLY A 185 -7.68 0.54 7.08
N TYR A 186 -8.68 -0.27 7.45
CA TYR A 186 -8.46 -1.65 7.86
C TYR A 186 -8.00 -2.54 6.69
N LEU A 187 -8.53 -2.32 5.48
CA LEU A 187 -8.07 -3.00 4.26
C LEU A 187 -6.58 -2.78 4.04
N VAL A 188 -6.14 -1.52 4.04
CA VAL A 188 -4.73 -1.15 3.87
C VAL A 188 -3.87 -1.77 4.96
N TYR A 189 -4.31 -1.73 6.22
CA TYR A 189 -3.64 -2.42 7.31
C TYR A 189 -3.45 -3.92 7.02
N CYS A 190 -4.49 -4.61 6.57
CA CYS A 190 -4.44 -6.04 6.24
C CYS A 190 -3.52 -6.34 5.04
N GLN A 191 -3.48 -5.46 4.04
CA GLN A 191 -2.55 -5.59 2.91
C GLN A 191 -1.09 -5.46 3.37
N PHE A 192 -0.78 -4.52 4.26
CA PHE A 192 0.57 -4.41 4.86
C PHE A 192 0.91 -5.59 5.77
N ALA A 193 -0.09 -6.22 6.41
CA ALA A 193 0.10 -7.42 7.20
C ALA A 193 0.65 -8.61 6.37
N LEU A 194 0.48 -8.62 5.04
CA LEU A 194 1.09 -9.62 4.14
C LEU A 194 2.60 -9.71 4.35
N TYR A 195 3.29 -8.57 4.50
CA TYR A 195 4.73 -8.57 4.74
C TYR A 195 5.10 -9.26 6.06
N ALA A 196 4.38 -8.95 7.14
CA ALA A 196 4.60 -9.55 8.46
C ALA A 196 4.27 -11.05 8.46
N LEU A 197 3.13 -11.42 7.87
CA LEU A 197 2.61 -12.80 7.89
C LEU A 197 3.37 -13.72 6.93
N PHE A 198 3.87 -13.21 5.82
CA PHE A 198 4.69 -14.00 4.91
C PHE A 198 6.18 -13.89 5.27
N GLY A 199 6.77 -12.71 5.17
CA GLY A 199 8.21 -12.50 5.35
C GLY A 199 8.64 -12.67 6.80
N GLY A 200 7.92 -12.05 7.73
CA GLY A 200 8.20 -12.15 9.15
C GLY A 200 8.09 -13.59 9.65
N VAL A 201 7.02 -14.30 9.30
CA VAL A 201 6.84 -15.71 9.67
C VAL A 201 7.91 -16.59 9.02
N CYS A 202 8.25 -16.35 7.73
CA CYS A 202 9.34 -17.05 7.05
C CYS A 202 10.67 -16.93 7.82
N VAL A 203 11.04 -15.70 8.21
CA VAL A 203 12.30 -15.44 8.93
C VAL A 203 12.27 -16.09 10.32
N ILE A 204 11.17 -15.95 11.06
CA ILE A 204 11.02 -16.53 12.40
C ILE A 204 11.14 -18.06 12.33
N VAL A 205 10.42 -18.68 11.39
CA VAL A 205 10.43 -20.14 11.20
C VAL A 205 11.81 -20.62 10.72
N GLY A 206 12.34 -20.00 9.69
CA GLY A 206 13.64 -20.38 9.12
C GLY A 206 14.78 -20.26 10.12
N THR A 207 14.84 -19.16 10.86
CA THR A 207 15.82 -18.89 11.91
C THR A 207 15.66 -19.85 13.09
N GLY A 208 14.42 -20.03 13.53
CA GLY A 208 14.09 -20.94 14.62
C GLY A 208 14.47 -22.38 14.29
N LEU A 209 14.16 -22.87 13.10
CA LEU A 209 14.56 -24.21 12.65
C LEU A 209 16.07 -24.33 12.48
N ASN A 210 16.73 -23.27 12.05
CA ASN A 210 18.19 -23.29 11.91
C ASN A 210 18.92 -23.49 13.27
N SER A 211 18.33 -22.98 14.35
CA SER A 211 18.87 -23.21 15.69
C SER A 211 18.87 -24.69 16.10
N LEU A 212 17.98 -25.50 15.53
CA LEU A 212 17.91 -26.95 15.77
C LEU A 212 19.02 -27.74 15.02
N ARG A 213 19.71 -27.12 14.07
CA ARG A 213 20.83 -27.74 13.33
C ARG A 213 22.16 -27.64 14.06
N GLN A 214 22.27 -26.87 15.15
CA GLN A 214 23.48 -26.79 15.94
C GLN A 214 23.86 -28.19 16.45
N ASP A 215 25.13 -28.55 16.35
CA ASP A 215 25.62 -29.91 16.62
C ASP A 215 25.27 -30.38 18.04
N ASP A 216 25.32 -29.47 19.02
CA ASP A 216 24.97 -29.79 20.41
C ASP A 216 23.49 -30.13 20.56
N VAL A 217 22.62 -29.40 19.84
CA VAL A 217 21.17 -29.66 19.86
C VAL A 217 20.87 -30.96 19.14
N ARG A 218 21.48 -31.20 17.99
CA ARG A 218 21.33 -32.42 17.20
C ARG A 218 21.76 -33.67 17.97
N ARG A 219 22.91 -33.63 18.68
CA ARG A 219 23.37 -34.71 19.55
C ARG A 219 22.40 -35.02 20.69
N ARG A 220 21.86 -33.98 21.33
CA ARG A 220 20.87 -34.14 22.42
C ARG A 220 19.55 -34.71 21.90
N ILE A 221 19.11 -34.32 20.71
CA ILE A 221 17.93 -34.88 20.07
C ILE A 221 18.13 -36.36 19.75
N GLY A 222 19.28 -36.71 19.17
CA GLY A 222 19.62 -38.10 18.83
C GLY A 222 19.79 -39.03 20.06
N ALA A 223 20.17 -38.48 21.21
CA ALA A 223 20.23 -39.20 22.48
C ALA A 223 18.88 -39.32 23.23
N SER A 224 17.84 -38.71 22.69
CA SER A 224 16.50 -38.73 23.31
C SER A 224 15.77 -40.04 23.00
N PRO A 225 15.03 -40.63 23.95
CA PRO A 225 14.24 -41.84 23.73
C PRO A 225 12.97 -41.60 22.92
N VAL A 226 12.78 -40.41 22.35
CA VAL A 226 11.60 -40.05 21.58
C VAL A 226 11.78 -40.49 20.12
N ALA A 227 10.77 -41.19 19.58
CA ALA A 227 10.77 -41.61 18.18
C ALA A 227 10.95 -40.40 17.23
N ALA A 228 11.75 -40.56 16.19
CA ALA A 228 12.09 -39.51 15.24
C ALA A 228 10.82 -38.89 14.57
N SER A 229 9.79 -39.70 14.31
CA SER A 229 8.52 -39.25 13.76
C SER A 229 7.76 -38.33 14.72
N SER A 230 7.73 -38.67 16.01
CA SER A 230 7.12 -37.86 17.07
C SER A 230 7.86 -36.53 17.25
N HIS A 231 9.18 -36.55 17.12
CA HIS A 231 10.00 -35.34 17.20
C HIS A 231 9.75 -34.38 16.01
N SER A 232 9.70 -34.94 14.79
CA SER A 232 9.38 -34.14 13.60
C SER A 232 8.00 -33.50 13.69
N LEU A 233 6.98 -34.25 14.16
CA LEU A 233 5.63 -33.73 14.36
C LEU A 233 5.63 -32.59 15.39
N GLN A 234 6.37 -32.75 16.49
CA GLN A 234 6.49 -31.72 17.54
C GLN A 234 7.11 -30.43 17.01
N ILE A 235 8.11 -30.52 16.11
CA ILE A 235 8.72 -29.36 15.46
C ILE A 235 7.69 -28.66 14.56
N VAL A 236 7.01 -29.40 13.70
CA VAL A 236 5.98 -28.83 12.80
C VAL A 236 4.90 -28.11 13.61
N MET A 237 4.40 -28.75 14.68
CA MET A 237 3.38 -28.12 15.54
C MET A 237 3.92 -26.88 16.27
N ALA A 238 5.19 -26.88 16.71
CA ALA A 238 5.79 -25.70 17.33
C ALA A 238 5.94 -24.52 16.36
N ILE A 239 6.30 -24.79 15.11
CA ILE A 239 6.41 -23.78 14.05
C ILE A 239 5.04 -23.19 13.72
N LEU A 240 4.03 -24.05 13.55
CA LEU A 240 2.66 -23.62 13.32
C LEU A 240 2.15 -22.77 14.47
N LEU A 241 2.44 -23.15 15.72
CA LEU A 241 2.05 -22.37 16.88
C LEU A 241 2.73 -20.98 16.90
N CYS A 242 3.99 -20.88 16.49
CA CYS A 242 4.67 -19.61 16.34
C CYS A 242 4.02 -18.74 15.24
N GLY A 243 3.69 -19.33 14.10
CA GLY A 243 2.97 -18.63 13.02
C GLY A 243 1.60 -18.15 13.47
N VAL A 244 0.81 -19.01 14.13
CA VAL A 244 -0.50 -18.65 14.67
C VAL A 244 -0.38 -17.53 15.72
N ALA A 245 0.67 -17.50 16.54
CA ALA A 245 0.89 -16.41 17.46
C ALA A 245 1.13 -15.08 16.75
N VAL A 246 1.95 -15.06 15.67
CA VAL A 246 2.16 -13.86 14.85
C VAL A 246 0.84 -13.40 14.20
N TRP A 247 0.09 -14.33 13.61
CA TRP A 247 -1.21 -14.06 13.02
C TRP A 247 -2.19 -13.49 14.04
N ALA A 248 -2.31 -14.12 15.21
CA ALA A 248 -3.25 -13.70 16.26
C ALA A 248 -2.92 -12.32 16.82
N ILE A 249 -1.63 -12.02 17.03
CA ILE A 249 -1.19 -10.68 17.48
C ILE A 249 -1.50 -9.64 16.39
N ASN A 250 -1.12 -9.90 15.13
CA ASN A 250 -1.36 -8.97 14.04
C ASN A 250 -2.87 -8.74 13.83
N ALA A 251 -3.67 -9.80 13.79
CA ALA A 251 -5.13 -9.71 13.69
C ALA A 251 -5.73 -8.95 14.88
N GLY A 252 -5.27 -9.25 16.11
CA GLY A 252 -5.75 -8.58 17.34
C GLY A 252 -5.41 -7.10 17.35
N VAL A 253 -4.21 -6.71 16.92
CA VAL A 253 -3.82 -5.29 16.78
C VAL A 253 -4.70 -4.59 15.76
N GLY A 254 -4.92 -5.18 14.58
CA GLY A 254 -5.79 -4.60 13.57
C GLY A 254 -7.22 -4.42 14.05
N LEU A 255 -7.80 -5.44 14.68
CA LEU A 255 -9.15 -5.37 15.25
C LEU A 255 -9.27 -4.32 16.37
N ALA A 256 -8.23 -4.15 17.18
CA ALA A 256 -8.21 -3.15 18.25
C ALA A 256 -8.10 -1.72 17.71
N LEU A 257 -7.21 -1.49 16.74
CA LEU A 257 -6.98 -0.16 16.16
C LEU A 257 -8.21 0.35 15.38
N TYR A 258 -8.87 -0.54 14.64
CA TYR A 258 -10.02 -0.19 13.79
C TYR A 258 -11.37 -0.57 14.41
N HIS A 259 -11.41 -0.82 15.73
CA HIS A 259 -12.63 -1.25 16.41
C HIS A 259 -13.84 -0.33 16.15
N GLY A 260 -13.63 1.00 16.15
CA GLY A 260 -14.68 1.97 15.92
C GLY A 260 -15.32 1.83 14.53
N GLU A 261 -14.50 1.70 13.50
CA GLU A 261 -14.95 1.55 12.10
C GLU A 261 -15.55 0.16 11.85
N LEU A 262 -14.93 -0.87 12.40
CA LEU A 262 -15.37 -2.27 12.27
C LEU A 262 -16.65 -2.58 13.04
N SER A 263 -17.06 -1.74 13.99
CA SER A 263 -18.29 -1.95 14.76
C SER A 263 -19.56 -1.93 13.89
N GLN A 264 -19.48 -1.29 12.71
CA GLN A 264 -20.58 -1.23 11.73
C GLN A 264 -20.44 -2.28 10.61
N THR A 265 -19.31 -3.01 10.58
CA THR A 265 -19.04 -4.03 9.56
C THR A 265 -19.69 -5.35 9.97
N VAL A 266 -20.31 -6.03 9.02
CA VAL A 266 -20.88 -7.37 9.27
C VAL A 266 -19.76 -8.35 9.67
N PRO A 267 -19.91 -9.10 10.78
CA PRO A 267 -18.85 -9.97 11.31
C PRO A 267 -18.30 -10.99 10.31
N THR A 268 -19.10 -11.41 9.33
CA THR A 268 -18.68 -12.37 8.30
C THR A 268 -17.57 -11.79 7.40
N PHE A 269 -17.61 -10.49 7.06
CA PHE A 269 -16.52 -9.85 6.30
C PHE A 269 -15.21 -9.90 7.08
N ILE A 270 -15.27 -9.61 8.38
CA ILE A 270 -14.10 -9.69 9.27
C ILE A 270 -13.58 -11.13 9.35
N GLY A 271 -14.48 -12.11 9.48
CA GLY A 271 -14.13 -13.52 9.50
C GLY A 271 -13.42 -13.99 8.24
N LEU A 272 -13.91 -13.62 7.06
CA LEU A 272 -13.28 -13.93 5.77
C LEU A 272 -11.90 -13.26 5.64
N MET A 273 -11.76 -12.00 6.06
CA MET A 273 -10.47 -11.31 6.09
C MET A 273 -9.46 -12.05 6.96
N LEU A 274 -9.86 -12.48 8.16
CA LEU A 274 -8.99 -13.26 9.06
C LEU A 274 -8.57 -14.59 8.45
N VAL A 275 -9.42 -15.24 7.67
CA VAL A 275 -9.09 -16.48 6.94
C VAL A 275 -8.03 -16.22 5.85
N ILE A 276 -8.13 -15.12 5.10
CA ILE A 276 -7.11 -14.74 4.11
C ILE A 276 -5.77 -14.51 4.81
N LEU A 277 -5.76 -13.74 5.90
CA LEU A 277 -4.56 -13.50 6.71
C LEU A 277 -3.97 -14.80 7.27
N PHE A 278 -4.81 -15.75 7.66
CA PHE A 278 -4.36 -17.06 8.12
C PHE A 278 -3.71 -17.88 6.99
N ALA A 279 -4.26 -17.84 5.78
CA ALA A 279 -3.66 -18.49 4.61
C ALA A 279 -2.27 -17.90 4.28
N LEU A 280 -2.10 -16.58 4.41
CA LEU A 280 -0.79 -15.92 4.27
C LEU A 280 0.23 -16.38 5.31
N MET A 281 -0.19 -16.56 6.55
CA MET A 281 0.66 -17.10 7.62
C MET A 281 1.10 -18.54 7.30
N LEU A 282 0.19 -19.38 6.80
CA LEU A 282 0.54 -20.75 6.37
C LEU A 282 1.54 -20.72 5.21
N LEU A 283 1.36 -19.82 4.24
CA LEU A 283 2.28 -19.61 3.14
C LEU A 283 3.69 -19.23 3.62
N GLY A 284 3.80 -18.26 4.54
CA GLY A 284 5.06 -17.84 5.14
C GLY A 284 5.73 -18.97 5.94
N THR A 285 4.93 -19.75 6.66
CA THR A 285 5.41 -20.93 7.41
C THR A 285 5.99 -21.98 6.47
N ALA A 286 5.28 -22.29 5.37
CA ALA A 286 5.73 -23.28 4.37
C ALA A 286 6.99 -22.81 3.65
N PHE A 287 7.07 -21.52 3.30
CA PHE A 287 8.25 -20.94 2.67
C PHE A 287 9.46 -20.95 3.61
N GLY A 288 9.31 -20.54 4.86
CA GLY A 288 10.37 -20.60 5.87
C GLY A 288 10.88 -22.03 6.11
N PHE A 289 9.96 -23.01 6.11
CA PHE A 289 10.31 -24.43 6.18
C PHE A 289 11.11 -24.88 4.96
N LEU A 290 10.72 -24.50 3.74
CA LEU A 290 11.45 -24.81 2.52
C LEU A 290 12.85 -24.19 2.53
N VAL A 291 12.99 -22.91 2.87
CA VAL A 291 14.27 -22.20 2.97
C VAL A 291 15.22 -22.92 3.94
N TRP A 292 14.67 -23.36 5.08
CA TRP A 292 15.44 -24.16 6.03
C TRP A 292 15.88 -25.50 5.42
N GLN A 293 14.99 -26.23 4.75
CA GLN A 293 15.33 -27.52 4.12
C GLN A 293 16.38 -27.39 3.03
N LEU A 294 16.42 -26.27 2.31
CA LEU A 294 17.49 -25.97 1.34
C LEU A 294 18.86 -25.77 2.00
N GLY A 295 18.95 -25.68 3.30
CA GLY A 295 20.22 -25.56 4.03
C GLY A 295 20.87 -24.19 3.93
N VAL A 296 20.05 -23.18 3.73
CA VAL A 296 20.48 -21.78 3.63
C VAL A 296 21.18 -21.35 4.93
N ARG A 297 22.25 -20.55 4.81
CA ARG A 297 22.96 -19.97 5.95
C ARG A 297 22.06 -19.01 6.71
N HIS A 298 22.28 -18.89 8.02
CA HIS A 298 21.45 -18.08 8.91
C HIS A 298 21.27 -16.63 8.42
N GLU A 299 22.34 -16.01 7.96
CA GLU A 299 22.37 -14.62 7.48
C GLU A 299 21.50 -14.42 6.21
N LEU A 300 21.48 -15.44 5.34
CA LEU A 300 20.72 -15.40 4.09
C LEU A 300 19.22 -15.64 4.29
N ILE A 301 18.80 -16.25 5.40
CA ILE A 301 17.37 -16.47 5.70
C ILE A 301 16.64 -15.13 5.78
N HIS A 302 17.26 -14.14 6.44
CA HIS A 302 16.70 -12.78 6.53
C HIS A 302 16.59 -12.11 5.17
N ALA A 303 17.65 -12.20 4.35
CA ALA A 303 17.63 -11.62 3.01
C ALA A 303 16.56 -12.26 2.13
N ILE A 304 16.49 -13.59 2.10
CA ILE A 304 15.51 -14.32 1.30
C ILE A 304 14.08 -13.99 1.77
N GLY A 305 13.81 -14.01 3.07
CA GLY A 305 12.50 -13.71 3.62
C GLY A 305 12.04 -12.29 3.27
N ASN A 306 12.91 -11.30 3.46
CA ASN A 306 12.58 -9.90 3.19
C ASN A 306 12.42 -9.61 1.69
N ILE A 307 13.36 -10.08 0.84
CA ILE A 307 13.27 -9.87 -0.61
C ILE A 307 12.02 -10.54 -1.17
N SER A 308 11.74 -11.78 -0.77
CA SER A 308 10.54 -12.48 -1.22
C SER A 308 9.25 -11.79 -0.75
N ALA A 309 9.21 -11.30 0.49
CA ALA A 309 8.07 -10.54 1.00
C ALA A 309 7.88 -9.22 0.23
N MET A 310 8.98 -8.51 -0.07
CA MET A 310 8.95 -7.29 -0.85
C MET A 310 8.39 -7.55 -2.26
N VAL A 311 8.89 -8.58 -2.94
CA VAL A 311 8.38 -8.97 -4.26
C VAL A 311 6.88 -9.32 -4.20
N LEU A 312 6.46 -10.10 -3.20
CA LEU A 312 5.05 -10.47 -3.04
C LEU A 312 4.14 -9.26 -2.77
N THR A 313 4.58 -8.33 -1.94
CA THR A 313 3.78 -7.14 -1.61
C THR A 313 3.69 -6.16 -2.78
N PHE A 314 4.77 -5.98 -3.56
CA PHE A 314 4.75 -5.16 -4.76
C PHE A 314 3.86 -5.78 -5.84
N LEU A 315 4.10 -7.02 -6.23
CA LEU A 315 3.30 -7.72 -7.24
C LEU A 315 1.86 -8.00 -6.76
N GLY A 316 1.65 -8.11 -5.45
CA GLY A 316 0.32 -8.24 -4.86
C GLY A 316 -0.51 -6.96 -4.90
N GLY A 317 0.09 -5.80 -5.22
CA GLY A 317 -0.66 -4.54 -5.28
C GLY A 317 -0.87 -3.87 -3.93
N THR A 318 -0.05 -4.19 -2.92
CA THR A 318 -0.11 -3.55 -1.59
C THR A 318 0.34 -2.09 -1.64
N TRP A 319 1.38 -1.79 -2.43
CA TRP A 319 1.97 -0.45 -2.55
C TRP A 319 1.35 0.39 -3.66
N ILE A 320 0.95 -0.26 -4.74
CA ILE A 320 0.33 0.35 -5.91
C ILE A 320 -0.86 -0.53 -6.27
N SER A 321 -2.06 0.03 -6.40
CA SER A 321 -3.24 -0.74 -6.76
C SER A 321 -3.03 -1.57 -8.04
N ILE A 322 -3.48 -2.81 -8.01
CA ILE A 322 -3.45 -3.74 -9.15
C ILE A 322 -4.12 -3.14 -10.40
N ASP A 323 -5.09 -2.24 -10.20
CA ASP A 323 -5.81 -1.58 -11.28
C ASP A 323 -4.93 -0.65 -12.12
N HIS A 324 -3.81 -0.18 -11.56
CA HIS A 324 -2.81 0.66 -12.23
C HIS A 324 -1.67 -0.13 -12.90
N PHE A 325 -1.69 -1.47 -12.79
CA PHE A 325 -0.67 -2.28 -13.42
C PHE A 325 -0.86 -2.38 -14.93
N ASP A 326 0.26 -2.26 -15.66
CA ASP A 326 0.29 -2.65 -17.07
C ASP A 326 -0.19 -4.11 -17.22
N PRO A 327 -0.94 -4.45 -18.29
CA PRO A 327 -1.43 -5.82 -18.51
C PRO A 327 -0.36 -6.89 -18.41
N THR A 328 0.87 -6.60 -18.84
CA THR A 328 2.01 -7.54 -18.77
C THR A 328 2.43 -7.78 -17.31
N VAL A 329 2.53 -6.70 -16.51
CA VAL A 329 2.87 -6.79 -15.08
C VAL A 329 1.80 -7.54 -14.33
N ARG A 330 0.53 -7.27 -14.63
CA ARG A 330 -0.62 -7.97 -14.04
C ARG A 330 -0.59 -9.47 -14.35
N ALA A 331 -0.26 -9.86 -15.58
CA ALA A 331 -0.11 -11.26 -15.95
C ALA A 331 0.99 -11.95 -15.15
N VAL A 332 2.14 -11.29 -14.93
CA VAL A 332 3.23 -11.82 -14.09
C VAL A 332 2.81 -11.89 -12.62
N ALA A 333 2.10 -10.88 -12.11
CA ALA A 333 1.62 -10.84 -10.73
C ALA A 333 0.71 -12.04 -10.39
N GLN A 334 -0.12 -12.49 -11.32
CA GLN A 334 -1.02 -13.66 -11.15
C GLN A 334 -0.27 -14.98 -10.89
N PHE A 335 1.02 -15.08 -11.22
CA PHE A 335 1.84 -16.24 -10.83
C PHE A 335 2.33 -16.18 -9.39
N THR A 336 1.99 -15.14 -8.65
CA THR A 336 2.38 -14.98 -7.25
C THR A 336 1.18 -15.12 -6.30
N PRO A 337 1.35 -15.75 -5.14
CA PRO A 337 0.26 -15.87 -4.17
C PRO A 337 -0.15 -14.54 -3.55
N GLY A 338 0.71 -13.52 -3.59
CA GLY A 338 0.41 -12.17 -3.09
C GLY A 338 -0.72 -11.51 -3.86
N TYR A 339 -0.74 -11.66 -5.19
CA TYR A 339 -1.81 -11.16 -6.05
C TYR A 339 -3.19 -11.69 -5.61
N TRP A 340 -3.33 -13.00 -5.47
CA TRP A 340 -4.59 -13.64 -5.10
C TRP A 340 -5.05 -13.29 -3.69
N ALA A 341 -4.12 -13.13 -2.75
CA ALA A 341 -4.45 -12.70 -1.40
C ALA A 341 -5.01 -11.28 -1.38
N VAL A 342 -4.34 -10.33 -2.06
CA VAL A 342 -4.78 -8.93 -2.10
C VAL A 342 -6.06 -8.79 -2.92
N ASP A 343 -6.22 -9.53 -4.02
CA ASP A 343 -7.45 -9.53 -4.80
C ASP A 343 -8.66 -10.02 -3.97
N ALA A 344 -8.49 -11.08 -3.17
CA ALA A 344 -9.50 -11.52 -2.21
C ALA A 344 -9.86 -10.45 -1.17
N MET A 345 -8.85 -9.73 -0.64
CA MET A 345 -9.07 -8.63 0.31
C MET A 345 -9.82 -7.46 -0.34
N GLN A 346 -9.47 -7.11 -1.58
CA GLN A 346 -10.13 -6.04 -2.34
C GLN A 346 -11.55 -6.42 -2.75
N ALA A 347 -11.81 -7.69 -3.09
CA ALA A 347 -13.17 -8.18 -3.35
C ALA A 347 -14.08 -7.97 -2.12
N LEU A 348 -13.59 -8.28 -0.92
CA LEU A 348 -14.31 -8.02 0.33
C LEU A 348 -14.56 -6.52 0.58
N ALA A 349 -13.60 -5.66 0.23
CA ALA A 349 -13.73 -4.22 0.44
C ALA A 349 -14.69 -3.56 -0.57
N ARG A 350 -14.80 -4.08 -1.79
CA ARG A 350 -15.71 -3.58 -2.83
C ARG A 350 -17.15 -4.04 -2.63
N ALA A 351 -17.36 -5.12 -1.88
CA ALA A 351 -18.68 -5.70 -1.69
C ALA A 351 -19.48 -4.92 -0.65
N THR A 352 -20.74 -4.67 -0.96
CA THR A 352 -21.73 -4.08 -0.05
C THR A 352 -22.52 -5.14 0.72
N GLU A 353 -22.68 -6.32 0.14
CA GLU A 353 -23.42 -7.45 0.71
C GLU A 353 -22.64 -8.74 0.53
N ILE A 354 -22.92 -9.71 1.41
CA ILE A 354 -22.31 -11.04 1.31
C ILE A 354 -23.28 -11.93 0.54
N ASP A 355 -22.89 -12.23 -0.70
CA ASP A 355 -23.59 -13.20 -1.54
C ASP A 355 -22.75 -14.45 -1.78
N ALA A 356 -23.35 -15.46 -2.41
CA ALA A 356 -22.67 -16.71 -2.72
C ALA A 356 -21.52 -16.51 -3.74
N ALA A 357 -21.64 -15.52 -4.62
CA ALA A 357 -20.63 -15.21 -5.62
C ALA A 357 -19.35 -14.65 -4.97
N LEU A 358 -19.50 -13.67 -4.08
CA LEU A 358 -18.38 -13.10 -3.29
C LEU A 358 -17.67 -14.18 -2.47
N VAL A 359 -18.45 -15.01 -1.74
CA VAL A 359 -17.85 -16.09 -0.93
C VAL A 359 -17.09 -17.08 -1.81
N SER A 360 -17.62 -17.41 -2.99
CA SER A 360 -16.96 -18.30 -3.95
C SER A 360 -15.67 -17.68 -4.49
N GLU A 361 -15.67 -16.39 -4.83
CA GLU A 361 -14.50 -15.65 -5.32
C GLU A 361 -13.40 -15.59 -4.26
N VAL A 362 -13.75 -15.16 -3.03
CA VAL A 362 -12.81 -15.10 -1.91
C VAL A 362 -12.26 -16.48 -1.56
N ALA A 363 -13.10 -17.52 -1.59
CA ALA A 363 -12.68 -18.89 -1.33
C ALA A 363 -11.74 -19.41 -2.43
N ALA A 364 -12.02 -19.12 -3.69
CA ALA A 364 -11.17 -19.51 -4.82
C ALA A 364 -9.78 -18.85 -4.72
N ASN A 365 -9.74 -17.54 -4.51
CA ASN A 365 -8.50 -16.77 -4.40
C ASN A 365 -7.68 -17.23 -3.17
N THR A 366 -8.32 -17.39 -2.01
CA THR A 366 -7.67 -17.92 -0.81
C THR A 366 -7.20 -19.36 -1.01
N GLY A 367 -7.97 -20.16 -1.75
CA GLY A 367 -7.62 -21.53 -2.16
C GLY A 367 -6.33 -21.57 -2.97
N VAL A 368 -6.14 -20.63 -3.90
CA VAL A 368 -4.88 -20.50 -4.65
C VAL A 368 -3.70 -20.23 -3.70
N VAL A 369 -3.85 -19.33 -2.73
CA VAL A 369 -2.80 -19.06 -1.73
C VAL A 369 -2.45 -20.32 -0.94
N LEU A 370 -3.46 -21.10 -0.53
CA LEU A 370 -3.28 -22.37 0.19
C LEU A 370 -2.60 -23.43 -0.69
N LEU A 371 -2.91 -23.48 -1.99
CA LEU A 371 -2.22 -24.36 -2.94
C LEU A 371 -0.74 -24.02 -3.06
N PHE A 372 -0.38 -22.76 -3.12
CA PHE A 372 1.03 -22.33 -3.06
C PHE A 372 1.69 -22.77 -1.75
N ALA A 373 1.02 -22.60 -0.62
CA ALA A 373 1.53 -23.04 0.69
C ALA A 373 1.76 -24.55 0.71
N ALA A 374 0.81 -25.34 0.20
CA ALA A 374 0.92 -26.79 0.12
C ALA A 374 2.07 -27.21 -0.81
N ALA A 375 2.21 -26.59 -1.98
CA ALA A 375 3.31 -26.85 -2.92
C ALA A 375 4.68 -26.57 -2.31
N LEU A 376 4.84 -25.43 -1.60
CA LEU A 376 6.10 -25.08 -0.91
C LEU A 376 6.40 -26.05 0.23
N ALA A 377 5.39 -26.47 1.00
CA ALA A 377 5.55 -27.47 2.05
C ALA A 377 5.96 -28.85 1.46
N ALA A 378 5.31 -29.28 0.39
CA ALA A 378 5.66 -30.52 -0.30
C ALA A 378 7.09 -30.49 -0.88
N ALA A 379 7.47 -29.37 -1.51
CA ALA A 379 8.84 -29.15 -1.98
C ALA A 379 9.85 -29.22 -0.82
N GLY A 380 9.56 -28.59 0.31
CA GLY A 380 10.39 -28.67 1.51
C GLY A 380 10.54 -30.10 2.04
N LEU A 381 9.46 -30.88 2.07
CA LEU A 381 9.51 -32.29 2.47
C LEU A 381 10.34 -33.13 1.51
N ALA A 382 10.19 -32.92 0.19
CA ALA A 382 10.97 -33.63 -0.84
C ALA A 382 12.47 -33.33 -0.72
N VAL A 383 12.86 -32.06 -0.57
CA VAL A 383 14.24 -31.64 -0.35
C VAL A 383 14.80 -32.27 0.94
N GLY A 384 14.04 -32.25 2.02
CA GLY A 384 14.44 -32.87 3.28
C GLY A 384 14.63 -34.38 3.19
N ALA A 385 13.78 -35.09 2.42
CA ALA A 385 13.91 -36.52 2.18
C ALA A 385 15.17 -36.83 1.34
N ALA A 386 15.41 -36.08 0.26
CA ALA A 386 16.56 -36.23 -0.60
C ALA A 386 17.88 -36.07 0.17
N ARG A 387 18.00 -35.08 1.04
CA ARG A 387 19.17 -34.81 1.86
C ARG A 387 19.48 -35.96 2.83
N ARG A 388 18.46 -36.48 3.53
CA ARG A 388 18.65 -37.66 4.42
C ARG A 388 19.11 -38.88 3.67
N GLY A 389 18.60 -39.09 2.44
CA GLY A 389 19.06 -40.19 1.60
C GLY A 389 20.53 -40.10 1.18
N VAL A 390 21.05 -38.90 0.95
CA VAL A 390 22.47 -38.65 0.65
C VAL A 390 23.35 -38.89 1.90
N GLU A 391 22.95 -38.37 3.06
CA GLU A 391 23.65 -38.54 4.33
C GLU A 391 23.73 -40.03 4.74
N ALA A 392 22.65 -40.79 4.53
CA ALA A 392 22.60 -42.22 4.82
C ALA A 392 23.49 -43.08 3.87
N ARG A 393 23.80 -42.58 2.67
CA ARG A 393 24.72 -43.27 1.73
C ARG A 393 26.18 -42.90 1.96
N ALA A 394 26.45 -41.79 2.62
CA ALA A 394 27.79 -41.29 2.91
C ALA A 394 28.33 -41.78 4.29
N ALA A 395 27.45 -42.31 5.15
CA ALA A 395 27.78 -42.95 6.44
C ALA A 395 27.91 -44.45 6.29
#